data_ff02d0a627ab4fb97e71cb17dd58e1e3
#
_entry.id   ff02d0a627ab4fb97e71cb17dd58e1e3
#
_cell.length_a   1.000
_cell.length_b   1.000
_cell.length_c   1.000
_cell.angle_alpha   90.00
_cell.angle_beta   90.00
_cell.angle_gamma   90.00
#
_symmetry.space_group_name_H-M   'P 1'
#
loop_
_entity.id
_entity.type
_entity.pdbx_description
1 polymer ?
#
loop_
_entity_poly.entity_id
_entity_poly.type
_entity_poly.pdbx_seq_one_letter_code
_entity_poly.pdbx_strand_id
1 'polypeptide(L)'
;MSLSVFAQEIKDPRLEVVASFGKSQPIGVSVSSDNRVFVSFPRKEPYTMGLSEIIDGERKPYPDMKWNAKEGLPDSHFVNVQDIYVDTDDQLWVLDSKPSSAGSVFGKDGSAEGQQGQFKLVQIDLANDKVVRQYSFDDLDKAKSGLNDVRVDTDKKLAYLSDPGQADIVVLDLETGTTRLLLAESSFTKADPRVVLSYEGSDMRDSKGNPFRSNVNGIALTKDNRYFYFKPINTTKLYRIETVYLADASLTADELKAKVEDLGETTITHGLVADVKGNIYLTSSLDYSIKRYTPEGKVEMVVQDSRLIWPDSLGVGSDGYLYFSCAQMNRLPQWNDGKDKVSYPYEVYRVKVL
;
A
#
# COMPACT_ATOMS: atom_id res chain seq x y z
N MET A 1 -23.64 -22.92 29.60
CA MET A 1 -24.24 -22.19 28.46
C MET A 1 -23.31 -21.05 28.13
N SER A 2 -22.57 -21.19 27.01
CA SER A 2 -21.70 -20.11 26.50
C SER A 2 -22.60 -19.15 25.75
N LEU A 3 -22.77 -17.96 26.26
CA LEU A 3 -23.37 -16.83 25.52
C LEU A 3 -22.36 -16.40 24.48
N SER A 4 -22.52 -16.86 23.24
CA SER A 4 -21.86 -16.26 22.10
C SER A 4 -22.42 -14.84 21.94
N VAL A 5 -21.69 -13.85 22.41
CA VAL A 5 -21.92 -12.46 22.05
C VAL A 5 -21.62 -12.35 20.55
N PHE A 6 -22.65 -12.44 19.72
CA PHE A 6 -22.53 -12.04 18.31
C PHE A 6 -22.21 -10.55 18.31
N ALA A 7 -21.01 -10.19 17.90
CA ALA A 7 -20.70 -8.80 17.63
C ALA A 7 -21.75 -8.30 16.61
N GLN A 8 -22.41 -7.19 16.91
CA GLN A 8 -23.44 -6.62 16.05
C GLN A 8 -22.79 -6.28 14.70
N GLU A 9 -23.34 -6.82 13.60
CA GLU A 9 -22.86 -6.52 12.26
C GLU A 9 -23.08 -5.03 11.98
N ILE A 10 -21.99 -4.30 11.72
CA ILE A 10 -22.03 -2.88 11.36
C ILE A 10 -22.15 -2.81 9.83
N LYS A 11 -23.16 -2.09 9.34
CA LYS A 11 -23.37 -1.84 7.91
C LYS A 11 -23.54 -0.34 7.66
N ASP A 12 -22.70 0.20 6.79
CA ASP A 12 -22.84 1.58 6.30
C ASP A 12 -23.49 1.54 4.89
N PRO A 13 -24.70 2.11 4.72
CA PRO A 13 -25.40 2.07 3.44
C PRO A 13 -24.69 2.86 2.31
N ARG A 14 -23.71 3.68 2.65
CA ARG A 14 -22.92 4.45 1.67
C ARG A 14 -21.79 3.63 1.05
N LEU A 15 -21.45 2.47 1.65
CA LEU A 15 -20.39 1.61 1.16
C LEU A 15 -20.84 0.81 -0.05
N GLU A 16 -20.22 1.05 -1.19
CA GLU A 16 -20.52 0.39 -2.46
C GLU A 16 -19.40 -0.56 -2.85
N VAL A 17 -19.76 -1.73 -3.41
CA VAL A 17 -18.81 -2.66 -4.04
C VAL A 17 -18.52 -2.16 -5.45
N VAL A 18 -17.24 -2.03 -5.79
CA VAL A 18 -16.77 -1.64 -7.14
C VAL A 18 -16.54 -2.87 -8.01
N ALA A 19 -15.86 -3.88 -7.45
CA ALA A 19 -15.55 -5.13 -8.13
C ALA A 19 -15.28 -6.26 -7.14
N SER A 20 -15.52 -7.50 -7.60
CA SER A 20 -15.27 -8.73 -6.85
C SER A 20 -14.27 -9.63 -7.59
N PHE A 21 -13.33 -10.25 -6.86
CA PHE A 21 -12.18 -10.92 -7.46
C PHE A 21 -12.05 -12.41 -7.10
N GLY A 22 -13.11 -13.01 -6.55
CA GLY A 22 -13.05 -14.39 -6.11
C GLY A 22 -11.94 -14.61 -5.07
N LYS A 23 -10.95 -15.44 -5.39
CA LYS A 23 -9.80 -15.72 -4.51
C LYS A 23 -8.55 -14.88 -4.81
N SER A 24 -8.58 -13.99 -5.78
CA SER A 24 -7.45 -13.09 -6.08
C SER A 24 -7.42 -11.94 -5.09
N GLN A 25 -6.39 -11.87 -4.27
CA GLN A 25 -6.22 -10.87 -3.22
C GLN A 25 -5.77 -9.53 -3.80
N PRO A 26 -6.57 -8.44 -3.70
CA PRO A 26 -6.15 -7.12 -4.14
C PRO A 26 -5.29 -6.46 -3.06
N ILE A 27 -4.33 -5.63 -3.49
CA ILE A 27 -3.54 -4.76 -2.59
C ILE A 27 -3.65 -3.32 -3.07
N GLY A 28 -2.86 -2.88 -4.05
CA GLY A 28 -2.85 -1.50 -4.52
C GLY A 28 -4.15 -1.10 -5.21
N VAL A 29 -4.60 0.12 -4.93
CA VAL A 29 -5.72 0.78 -5.63
C VAL A 29 -5.31 2.18 -5.98
N SER A 30 -5.46 2.57 -7.25
CA SER A 30 -5.25 3.95 -7.67
C SER A 30 -6.28 4.37 -8.71
N VAL A 31 -6.55 5.67 -8.80
CA VAL A 31 -7.60 6.23 -9.64
C VAL A 31 -7.03 7.40 -10.44
N SER A 32 -7.28 7.42 -11.75
CA SER A 32 -6.85 8.50 -12.63
C SER A 32 -7.78 9.73 -12.55
N SER A 33 -7.37 10.83 -13.19
CA SER A 33 -8.15 12.08 -13.21
C SER A 33 -9.50 11.92 -13.92
N ASP A 34 -9.62 10.97 -14.85
CA ASP A 34 -10.85 10.59 -15.55
C ASP A 34 -11.59 9.40 -14.90
N ASN A 35 -11.21 9.05 -13.66
CA ASN A 35 -11.83 8.02 -12.84
C ASN A 35 -11.66 6.58 -13.34
N ARG A 36 -10.61 6.29 -14.10
CA ARG A 36 -10.19 4.91 -14.34
C ARG A 36 -9.65 4.31 -13.05
N VAL A 37 -10.11 3.12 -12.70
CA VAL A 37 -9.74 2.44 -11.45
C VAL A 37 -8.77 1.31 -11.76
N PHE A 38 -7.59 1.37 -11.15
CA PHE A 38 -6.55 0.34 -11.28
C PHE A 38 -6.39 -0.41 -9.96
N VAL A 39 -6.16 -1.72 -10.06
CA VAL A 39 -5.99 -2.60 -8.91
C VAL A 39 -4.81 -3.55 -9.14
N SER A 40 -3.92 -3.64 -8.14
CA SER A 40 -2.81 -4.59 -8.15
C SER A 40 -3.15 -5.88 -7.39
N PHE A 41 -2.52 -6.96 -7.85
CA PHE A 41 -2.65 -8.28 -7.26
C PHE A 41 -1.25 -8.89 -7.10
N PRO A 42 -0.65 -8.87 -5.91
CA PRO A 42 0.61 -9.55 -5.65
C PRO A 42 0.53 -11.01 -6.04
N ARG A 43 1.64 -11.52 -6.58
CA ARG A 43 1.68 -12.87 -7.15
C ARG A 43 1.40 -13.94 -6.12
N LYS A 44 0.28 -14.63 -6.31
CA LYS A 44 -0.18 -15.75 -5.49
C LYS A 44 -0.98 -16.71 -6.36
N GLU A 45 -0.80 -18.01 -6.16
CA GLU A 45 -1.59 -18.99 -6.88
C GLU A 45 -3.05 -19.07 -6.37
N PRO A 46 -4.04 -19.22 -7.24
CA PRO A 46 -3.93 -19.24 -8.70
C PRO A 46 -3.69 -17.85 -9.28
N TYR A 47 -2.52 -17.65 -9.93
CA TYR A 47 -2.19 -16.38 -10.57
C TYR A 47 -2.98 -16.20 -11.86
N THR A 48 -3.55 -15.02 -12.04
CA THR A 48 -4.27 -14.65 -13.28
C THR A 48 -3.66 -13.41 -13.93
N MET A 49 -3.46 -12.34 -13.16
CA MET A 49 -2.85 -11.09 -13.60
C MET A 49 -2.39 -10.28 -12.39
N GLY A 50 -1.30 -9.52 -12.54
CA GLY A 50 -0.73 -8.69 -11.48
C GLY A 50 -1.31 -7.27 -11.43
N LEU A 51 -1.75 -6.75 -12.58
CA LEU A 51 -2.33 -5.40 -12.69
C LEU A 51 -3.58 -5.43 -13.58
N SER A 52 -4.63 -4.79 -13.12
CA SER A 52 -5.90 -4.70 -13.84
C SER A 52 -6.46 -3.29 -13.82
N GLU A 53 -7.11 -2.89 -14.89
CA GLU A 53 -8.12 -1.84 -14.90
C GLU A 53 -9.50 -2.46 -14.63
N ILE A 54 -10.32 -1.78 -13.86
CA ILE A 54 -11.70 -2.22 -13.56
C ILE A 54 -12.66 -1.49 -14.48
N ILE A 55 -13.30 -2.25 -15.35
CA ILE A 55 -14.28 -1.75 -16.33
C ILE A 55 -15.58 -2.50 -16.10
N ASP A 56 -16.65 -1.79 -15.79
CA ASP A 56 -18.00 -2.34 -15.51
C ASP A 56 -17.98 -3.44 -14.42
N GLY A 57 -17.16 -3.27 -13.39
CA GLY A 57 -16.99 -4.23 -12.30
C GLY A 57 -16.11 -5.45 -12.62
N GLU A 58 -15.57 -5.52 -13.82
CA GLU A 58 -14.76 -6.62 -14.34
C GLU A 58 -13.28 -6.26 -14.40
N ARG A 59 -12.39 -7.23 -14.10
CA ARG A 59 -10.93 -7.05 -14.29
C ARG A 59 -10.56 -7.15 -15.77
N LYS A 60 -9.87 -6.15 -16.27
CA LYS A 60 -9.18 -6.20 -17.57
C LYS A 60 -7.67 -6.11 -17.36
N PRO A 61 -6.87 -6.98 -17.99
CA PRO A 61 -5.41 -6.93 -17.83
C PRO A 61 -4.85 -5.60 -18.33
N TYR A 62 -4.04 -4.94 -17.50
CA TYR A 62 -3.50 -3.62 -17.84
C TYR A 62 -1.96 -3.60 -17.73
N PRO A 63 -1.20 -2.97 -18.65
CA PRO A 63 -1.71 -2.36 -19.88
C PRO A 63 -2.16 -3.42 -20.90
N ASP A 64 -1.72 -4.65 -20.79
CA ASP A 64 -2.08 -5.78 -21.67
C ASP A 64 -1.77 -7.14 -21.01
N MET A 65 -2.15 -8.24 -21.69
CA MET A 65 -1.85 -9.61 -21.26
C MET A 65 -0.37 -9.97 -21.32
N LYS A 66 0.44 -9.32 -22.13
CA LYS A 66 1.88 -9.61 -22.23
C LYS A 66 2.58 -9.18 -20.94
N TRP A 67 2.25 -8.00 -20.42
CA TRP A 67 2.76 -7.52 -19.14
C TRP A 67 2.27 -8.36 -17.96
N ASN A 68 1.09 -8.96 -18.07
CA ASN A 68 0.49 -9.82 -17.06
C ASN A 68 0.79 -11.32 -17.25
N ALA A 69 1.64 -11.69 -18.20
CA ALA A 69 1.99 -13.09 -18.42
C ALA A 69 2.64 -13.71 -17.18
N LYS A 70 2.32 -14.98 -16.92
CA LYS A 70 2.88 -15.72 -15.77
C LYS A 70 4.38 -15.94 -15.90
N GLU A 71 4.84 -16.10 -17.13
CA GLU A 71 6.24 -16.37 -17.48
C GLU A 71 6.74 -15.35 -18.50
N GLY A 72 8.03 -15.05 -18.46
CA GLY A 72 8.68 -14.11 -19.37
C GLY A 72 9.99 -13.58 -18.79
N LEU A 73 10.66 -12.70 -19.53
CA LEU A 73 11.82 -11.97 -19.00
C LEU A 73 11.34 -10.90 -18.02
N PRO A 74 11.96 -10.75 -16.84
CA PRO A 74 11.53 -9.79 -15.81
C PRO A 74 11.36 -8.36 -16.32
N ASP A 75 12.14 -7.95 -17.33
CA ASP A 75 12.05 -6.60 -17.90
C ASP A 75 10.88 -6.39 -18.87
N SER A 76 10.13 -7.44 -19.19
CA SER A 76 9.05 -7.40 -20.19
C SER A 76 7.70 -7.87 -19.66
N HIS A 77 7.60 -8.19 -18.37
CA HIS A 77 6.34 -8.57 -17.69
C HIS A 77 6.41 -8.24 -16.20
N PHE A 78 5.27 -8.25 -15.52
CA PHE A 78 5.19 -8.08 -14.09
C PHE A 78 5.58 -9.37 -13.36
N VAL A 79 6.42 -9.23 -12.34
CA VAL A 79 6.86 -10.32 -11.48
C VAL A 79 5.96 -10.45 -10.26
N ASN A 80 5.73 -9.34 -9.55
CA ASN A 80 4.91 -9.29 -8.33
C ASN A 80 4.44 -7.86 -8.06
N VAL A 81 3.35 -7.44 -8.67
CA VAL A 81 2.84 -6.06 -8.53
C VAL A 81 2.35 -5.84 -7.09
N GLN A 82 3.05 -5.00 -6.34
CA GLN A 82 2.75 -4.70 -4.95
C GLN A 82 1.86 -3.46 -4.81
N ASP A 83 2.33 -2.30 -5.20
CA ASP A 83 1.58 -1.05 -5.12
C ASP A 83 1.51 -0.36 -6.48
N ILE A 84 0.55 0.55 -6.61
CA ILE A 84 0.32 1.37 -7.78
C ILE A 84 -0.06 2.79 -7.37
N TYR A 85 0.40 3.75 -8.14
CA TYR A 85 0.09 5.16 -7.88
C TYR A 85 -0.11 5.93 -9.19
N VAL A 86 -1.25 6.60 -9.33
CA VAL A 86 -1.46 7.60 -10.39
C VAL A 86 -1.04 8.96 -9.85
N ASP A 87 -0.08 9.59 -10.52
CA ASP A 87 0.41 10.91 -10.17
C ASP A 87 -0.48 12.04 -10.73
N THR A 88 -0.07 13.29 -10.50
CA THR A 88 -0.83 14.47 -10.93
C THR A 88 -0.78 14.71 -12.45
N ASP A 89 0.11 14.05 -13.16
CA ASP A 89 0.27 14.11 -14.62
C ASP A 89 -0.39 12.90 -15.33
N ASP A 90 -1.27 12.16 -14.60
CA ASP A 90 -1.90 10.92 -15.08
C ASP A 90 -0.91 9.88 -15.61
N GLN A 91 0.22 9.74 -14.93
CA GLN A 91 1.11 8.61 -15.12
C GLN A 91 0.82 7.54 -14.06
N LEU A 92 0.62 6.30 -14.47
CA LEU A 92 0.50 5.18 -13.55
C LEU A 92 1.88 4.59 -13.25
N TRP A 93 2.26 4.66 -11.99
CA TRP A 93 3.48 4.06 -11.46
C TRP A 93 3.16 2.72 -10.84
N VAL A 94 3.85 1.68 -11.28
CA VAL A 94 3.63 0.30 -10.88
C VAL A 94 4.87 -0.21 -10.17
N LEU A 95 4.77 -0.41 -8.86
CA LEU A 95 5.84 -1.02 -8.08
C LEU A 95 5.73 -2.54 -8.21
N ASP A 96 6.53 -3.07 -9.09
CA ASP A 96 6.69 -4.50 -9.30
C ASP A 96 7.79 -5.01 -8.36
N SER A 97 7.39 -5.36 -7.15
CA SER A 97 8.27 -5.69 -6.03
C SER A 97 8.82 -7.12 -6.15
N LYS A 98 9.72 -7.48 -5.23
CA LYS A 98 10.22 -8.86 -5.22
C LYS A 98 9.12 -9.84 -4.80
N PRO A 99 9.14 -11.06 -5.34
CA PRO A 99 8.18 -12.09 -4.96
C PRO A 99 8.21 -12.42 -3.49
N SER A 100 7.09 -12.88 -2.98
CA SER A 100 6.96 -13.34 -1.60
C SER A 100 7.95 -14.47 -1.29
N SER A 101 8.55 -14.42 -0.10
CA SER A 101 9.44 -15.45 0.42
C SER A 101 8.85 -16.10 1.67
N ALA A 102 9.44 -17.21 2.11
CA ALA A 102 9.11 -17.78 3.41
C ALA A 102 9.33 -16.74 4.52
N GLY A 103 8.26 -16.43 5.26
CA GLY A 103 8.25 -15.34 6.27
C GLY A 103 7.71 -14.02 5.78
N SER A 104 7.43 -13.85 4.49
CA SER A 104 6.64 -12.72 3.99
C SER A 104 5.21 -12.78 4.54
N VAL A 105 4.60 -11.60 4.74
CA VAL A 105 3.19 -11.48 5.13
C VAL A 105 2.22 -12.08 4.09
N PHE A 106 2.65 -12.18 2.83
CA PHE A 106 1.89 -12.82 1.75
C PHE A 106 2.11 -14.34 1.66
N GLY A 107 3.01 -14.92 2.47
CA GLY A 107 3.39 -16.32 2.40
C GLY A 107 4.42 -16.61 1.29
N LYS A 108 4.68 -17.90 1.03
CA LYS A 108 5.62 -18.31 0.00
C LYS A 108 4.91 -18.53 -1.33
N ASP A 109 5.36 -17.86 -2.37
CA ASP A 109 5.01 -18.19 -3.75
C ASP A 109 6.18 -18.93 -4.43
N GLY A 110 6.04 -20.25 -4.57
CA GLY A 110 7.06 -21.07 -5.21
C GLY A 110 7.22 -20.80 -6.72
N SER A 111 6.23 -20.18 -7.37
CA SER A 111 6.27 -19.89 -8.82
C SER A 111 7.28 -18.79 -9.18
N ALA A 112 7.66 -17.98 -8.17
CA ALA A 112 8.59 -16.88 -8.34
C ALA A 112 9.97 -17.17 -7.72
N GLU A 113 10.27 -18.43 -7.39
CA GLU A 113 11.57 -18.85 -6.87
C GLU A 113 12.67 -18.51 -7.89
N GLY A 114 13.72 -17.83 -7.44
CA GLY A 114 14.82 -17.34 -8.30
C GLY A 114 14.62 -15.93 -8.85
N GLN A 115 13.44 -15.32 -8.69
CA GLN A 115 13.17 -13.93 -9.08
C GLN A 115 13.25 -12.93 -7.91
N GLN A 116 13.59 -13.40 -6.71
CA GLN A 116 13.83 -12.52 -5.57
C GLN A 116 14.96 -11.54 -5.88
N GLY A 117 14.72 -10.28 -5.60
CA GLY A 117 15.67 -9.22 -5.93
C GLY A 117 15.50 -8.63 -7.32
N GLN A 118 14.60 -9.15 -8.14
CA GLN A 118 14.27 -8.58 -9.43
C GLN A 118 13.01 -7.73 -9.32
N PHE A 119 13.10 -6.58 -8.68
CA PHE A 119 12.01 -5.63 -8.65
C PHE A 119 12.34 -4.35 -9.40
N LYS A 120 11.29 -3.68 -9.86
CA LYS A 120 11.37 -2.47 -10.66
C LYS A 120 10.19 -1.56 -10.40
N LEU A 121 10.35 -0.28 -10.74
CA LEU A 121 9.25 0.67 -10.85
C LEU A 121 8.99 0.91 -12.34
N VAL A 122 7.74 0.73 -12.76
CA VAL A 122 7.32 0.88 -14.15
C VAL A 122 6.40 2.09 -14.28
N GLN A 123 6.70 2.99 -15.21
CA GLN A 123 5.86 4.14 -15.56
C GLN A 123 5.02 3.81 -16.78
N ILE A 124 3.71 4.02 -16.70
CA ILE A 124 2.76 3.82 -17.80
C ILE A 124 2.03 5.14 -18.07
N ASP A 125 2.08 5.60 -19.30
CA ASP A 125 1.34 6.76 -19.77
C ASP A 125 -0.14 6.36 -19.99
N LEU A 126 -1.04 6.90 -19.19
CA LEU A 126 -2.47 6.59 -19.25
C LEU A 126 -3.17 7.16 -20.50
N ALA A 127 -2.58 8.16 -21.16
CA ALA A 127 -3.16 8.70 -22.40
C ALA A 127 -3.01 7.72 -23.59
N ASN A 128 -1.99 6.86 -23.56
CA ASN A 128 -1.65 5.93 -24.64
C ASN A 128 -1.65 4.46 -24.19
N ASP A 129 -1.85 4.17 -22.90
CA ASP A 129 -1.79 2.85 -22.27
C ASP A 129 -0.46 2.13 -22.54
N LYS A 130 0.66 2.88 -22.47
CA LYS A 130 1.99 2.36 -22.81
C LYS A 130 2.99 2.51 -21.68
N VAL A 131 3.79 1.48 -21.47
CA VAL A 131 4.99 1.58 -20.65
C VAL A 131 5.96 2.52 -21.31
N VAL A 132 6.37 3.59 -20.60
CA VAL A 132 7.27 4.64 -21.11
C VAL A 132 8.62 4.60 -20.45
N ARG A 133 8.73 4.09 -19.21
CA ARG A 133 10.00 4.00 -18.49
C ARG A 133 9.99 2.89 -17.43
N GLN A 134 11.19 2.40 -17.11
CA GLN A 134 11.42 1.44 -16.04
C GLN A 134 12.68 1.84 -15.25
N TYR A 135 12.65 1.55 -13.94
CA TYR A 135 13.77 1.75 -13.01
C TYR A 135 14.03 0.44 -12.29
N SER A 136 15.27 -0.07 -12.37
CA SER A 136 15.65 -1.40 -11.86
C SER A 136 16.25 -1.39 -10.45
N PHE A 137 16.42 -0.20 -9.83
CA PHE A 137 17.01 -0.06 -8.50
C PHE A 137 18.37 -0.76 -8.38
N ASP A 138 19.28 -0.48 -9.31
CA ASP A 138 20.56 -1.22 -9.44
C ASP A 138 21.51 -0.97 -8.26
N ASP A 139 21.36 0.16 -7.57
CA ASP A 139 22.14 0.56 -6.41
C ASP A 139 21.51 0.19 -5.05
N LEU A 140 20.34 -0.47 -5.05
CA LEU A 140 19.65 -0.91 -3.84
C LEU A 140 20.03 -2.35 -3.47
N ASP A 141 20.28 -2.60 -2.17
CA ASP A 141 20.46 -3.97 -1.65
C ASP A 141 19.14 -4.76 -1.69
N LYS A 142 18.85 -5.37 -2.83
CA LYS A 142 17.60 -6.11 -3.07
C LYS A 142 17.42 -7.33 -2.17
N ALA A 143 18.48 -7.83 -1.53
CA ALA A 143 18.36 -8.94 -0.58
C ALA A 143 17.71 -8.47 0.73
N LYS A 144 17.98 -7.25 1.16
CA LYS A 144 17.44 -6.65 2.40
C LYS A 144 16.18 -5.86 2.17
N SER A 145 16.10 -5.12 1.07
CA SER A 145 14.96 -4.27 0.72
C SER A 145 13.68 -5.09 0.54
N GLY A 146 12.57 -4.49 0.89
CA GLY A 146 11.23 -5.01 0.70
C GLY A 146 10.28 -3.88 0.35
N LEU A 147 10.57 -3.14 -0.76
CA LEU A 147 9.76 -2.01 -1.21
C LEU A 147 8.27 -2.35 -1.23
N ASN A 148 7.45 -1.47 -0.63
CA ASN A 148 6.03 -1.73 -0.41
C ASN A 148 5.12 -0.73 -1.13
N ASP A 149 5.18 0.56 -0.82
CA ASP A 149 4.36 1.60 -1.45
C ASP A 149 5.22 2.61 -2.20
N VAL A 150 4.63 3.30 -3.19
CA VAL A 150 5.29 4.35 -3.99
C VAL A 150 4.42 5.60 -4.09
N ARG A 151 5.04 6.79 -3.99
CA ARG A 151 4.45 8.10 -4.30
C ARG A 151 5.44 8.90 -5.12
N VAL A 152 4.95 9.65 -6.10
CA VAL A 152 5.79 10.38 -7.06
C VAL A 152 5.52 11.87 -6.97
N ASP A 153 6.60 12.61 -6.74
CA ASP A 153 6.68 14.06 -6.75
C ASP A 153 7.08 14.51 -8.16
N THR A 154 6.09 14.95 -8.94
CA THR A 154 6.29 15.33 -10.34
C THR A 154 7.09 16.62 -10.47
N ASP A 155 7.05 17.49 -9.47
CA ASP A 155 7.79 18.77 -9.46
C ASP A 155 9.29 18.54 -9.27
N LYS A 156 9.65 17.67 -8.32
CA LYS A 156 11.06 17.39 -7.97
C LYS A 156 11.66 16.24 -8.77
N LYS A 157 10.83 15.53 -9.58
CA LYS A 157 11.23 14.32 -10.31
C LYS A 157 11.79 13.25 -9.37
N LEU A 158 11.13 13.05 -8.23
CA LEU A 158 11.50 12.06 -7.23
C LEU A 158 10.36 11.08 -6.99
N ALA A 159 10.70 9.81 -6.77
CA ALA A 159 9.75 8.85 -6.20
C ALA A 159 10.16 8.53 -4.76
N TYR A 160 9.17 8.50 -3.87
CA TYR A 160 9.31 8.12 -2.46
C TYR A 160 8.70 6.75 -2.27
N LEU A 161 9.48 5.81 -1.74
CA LEU A 161 9.04 4.44 -1.51
C LEU A 161 9.22 4.06 -0.04
N SER A 162 8.25 3.38 0.53
CA SER A 162 8.44 2.77 1.85
C SER A 162 9.17 1.44 1.71
N ASP A 163 10.14 1.21 2.59
CA ASP A 163 10.86 -0.06 2.69
C ASP A 163 10.73 -0.65 4.10
N PRO A 164 9.70 -1.44 4.37
CA PRO A 164 9.58 -2.13 5.65
C PRO A 164 10.69 -3.17 5.89
N GLY A 165 11.37 -3.63 4.85
CA GLY A 165 12.49 -4.58 4.97
C GLY A 165 13.69 -3.99 5.68
N GLN A 166 14.04 -2.74 5.35
CA GLN A 166 15.17 -2.01 5.92
C GLN A 166 14.75 -0.92 6.91
N ALA A 167 13.46 -0.74 7.15
CA ALA A 167 12.91 0.32 8.00
C ALA A 167 13.37 1.71 7.57
N ASP A 168 13.25 2.04 6.29
CA ASP A 168 13.63 3.33 5.72
C ASP A 168 12.65 3.85 4.67
N ILE A 169 12.90 5.06 4.20
CA ILE A 169 12.27 5.65 3.02
C ILE A 169 13.33 5.67 1.92
N VAL A 170 13.04 4.99 0.81
CA VAL A 170 13.86 5.05 -0.39
C VAL A 170 13.41 6.23 -1.25
N VAL A 171 14.34 7.11 -1.61
CA VAL A 171 14.12 8.20 -2.56
C VAL A 171 14.82 7.84 -3.86
N LEU A 172 14.04 7.65 -4.92
CA LEU A 172 14.53 7.40 -6.28
C LEU A 172 14.52 8.70 -7.07
N ASP A 173 15.65 9.09 -7.60
CA ASP A 173 15.77 10.18 -8.56
C ASP A 173 15.34 9.68 -9.95
N LEU A 174 14.27 10.27 -10.49
CA LEU A 174 13.67 9.85 -11.75
C LEU A 174 14.46 10.33 -12.99
N GLU A 175 15.41 11.23 -12.83
CA GLU A 175 16.29 11.63 -13.95
C GLU A 175 17.49 10.71 -14.06
N THR A 176 18.13 10.41 -12.94
CA THR A 176 19.37 9.60 -12.88
C THR A 176 19.14 8.11 -12.67
N GLY A 177 18.02 7.72 -12.05
CA GLY A 177 17.72 6.34 -11.64
C GLY A 177 18.45 5.90 -10.37
N THR A 178 19.12 6.82 -9.66
CA THR A 178 19.84 6.52 -8.41
C THR A 178 18.95 6.61 -7.19
N THR A 179 19.28 5.85 -6.13
CA THR A 179 18.50 5.83 -4.88
C THR A 179 19.28 6.41 -3.69
N ARG A 180 18.52 6.91 -2.71
CA ARG A 180 19.03 7.29 -1.38
C ARG A 180 18.12 6.70 -0.30
N LEU A 181 18.74 6.17 0.76
CA LEU A 181 18.03 5.65 1.92
C LEU A 181 17.93 6.73 3.00
N LEU A 182 16.74 7.09 3.38
CA LEU A 182 16.47 8.14 4.36
C LEU A 182 15.75 7.59 5.60
N LEU A 183 16.03 8.20 6.77
CA LEU A 183 15.43 7.83 8.06
C LEU A 183 15.61 6.36 8.43
N ALA A 184 16.65 5.70 7.92
CA ALA A 184 16.92 4.29 8.15
C ALA A 184 16.99 3.97 9.65
N GLU A 185 16.33 2.86 10.06
CA GLU A 185 16.34 2.35 11.43
C GLU A 185 15.92 3.39 12.49
N SER A 186 15.21 4.46 12.09
CA SER A 186 14.77 5.51 13.02
C SER A 186 13.52 5.12 13.81
N SER A 187 13.25 5.83 14.90
CA SER A 187 12.00 5.66 15.66
C SER A 187 10.73 6.01 14.84
N PHE A 188 10.88 6.74 13.74
CA PHE A 188 9.79 7.13 12.85
C PHE A 188 9.46 6.07 11.81
N THR A 189 10.42 5.20 11.47
CA THR A 189 10.29 4.16 10.44
C THR A 189 10.21 2.75 11.00
N LYS A 190 10.63 2.53 12.26
CA LYS A 190 10.56 1.22 12.93
C LYS A 190 9.19 0.95 13.57
N ALA A 191 8.76 -0.29 13.50
CA ALA A 191 7.62 -0.80 14.26
C ALA A 191 7.84 -0.65 15.78
N ASP A 192 6.86 -0.13 16.51
CA ASP A 192 6.90 -0.12 17.98
C ASP A 192 6.74 -1.58 18.50
N PRO A 193 7.75 -2.11 19.20
CA PRO A 193 7.70 -3.50 19.68
C PRO A 193 6.59 -3.74 20.73
N ARG A 194 6.02 -2.70 21.32
CA ARG A 194 4.94 -2.80 22.31
C ARG A 194 3.56 -2.93 21.67
N VAL A 195 3.43 -2.56 20.38
CA VAL A 195 2.17 -2.62 19.66
C VAL A 195 2.00 -4.01 19.04
N VAL A 196 1.06 -4.77 19.55
CA VAL A 196 0.63 -6.06 18.99
C VAL A 196 -0.76 -5.89 18.40
N LEU A 197 -0.93 -6.27 17.13
CA LEU A 197 -2.24 -6.23 16.48
C LEU A 197 -3.10 -7.36 17.02
N SER A 198 -4.33 -7.04 17.39
CA SER A 198 -5.31 -8.01 17.90
C SER A 198 -6.64 -7.85 17.17
N TYR A 199 -7.18 -8.94 16.66
CA TYR A 199 -8.43 -8.98 15.91
C TYR A 199 -9.37 -10.00 16.54
N GLU A 200 -10.62 -9.62 16.76
CA GLU A 200 -11.66 -10.49 17.31
C GLU A 200 -11.22 -11.18 18.62
N GLY A 201 -10.44 -10.46 19.44
CA GLY A 201 -9.94 -10.94 20.73
C GLY A 201 -8.71 -11.87 20.66
N SER A 202 -8.08 -12.01 19.47
CA SER A 202 -6.88 -12.81 19.28
C SER A 202 -5.72 -11.99 18.71
N ASP A 203 -4.54 -12.12 19.30
CA ASP A 203 -3.33 -11.51 18.78
C ASP A 203 -2.96 -12.12 17.42
N MET A 204 -2.54 -11.28 16.48
CA MET A 204 -2.02 -11.72 15.19
C MET A 204 -0.58 -12.24 15.36
N ARG A 205 -0.45 -13.55 15.49
CA ARG A 205 0.84 -14.26 15.69
C ARG A 205 1.00 -15.39 14.68
N ASP A 206 2.24 -15.61 14.26
CA ASP A 206 2.60 -16.77 13.44
C ASP A 206 2.57 -18.10 14.24
N SER A 207 2.77 -19.23 13.56
CA SER A 207 2.80 -20.55 14.18
C SER A 207 3.93 -20.75 15.21
N LYS A 208 4.90 -19.84 15.27
CA LYS A 208 5.98 -19.82 16.26
C LYS A 208 5.70 -18.88 17.43
N GLY A 209 4.53 -18.21 17.42
CA GLY A 209 4.12 -17.23 18.43
C GLY A 209 4.67 -15.82 18.21
N ASN A 210 5.40 -15.53 17.11
CA ASN A 210 5.90 -14.20 16.84
C ASN A 210 4.74 -13.30 16.41
N PRO A 211 4.60 -12.10 17.00
CA PRO A 211 3.57 -11.16 16.58
C PRO A 211 3.87 -10.60 15.18
N PHE A 212 2.82 -10.30 14.43
CA PHE A 212 2.94 -9.52 13.18
C PHE A 212 3.65 -8.20 13.45
N ARG A 213 4.62 -7.88 12.60
CA ARG A 213 5.33 -6.60 12.63
C ARG A 213 5.60 -6.12 11.22
N SER A 214 5.37 -4.82 11.02
CA SER A 214 5.78 -4.12 9.81
C SER A 214 6.30 -2.74 10.18
N ASN A 215 7.50 -2.45 9.74
CA ASN A 215 8.10 -1.13 9.79
C ASN A 215 7.30 -0.15 8.91
N VAL A 216 7.90 0.97 8.49
CA VAL A 216 7.24 1.96 7.63
C VAL A 216 6.60 1.28 6.43
N ASN A 217 5.30 1.56 6.24
CA ASN A 217 4.47 0.88 5.24
C ASN A 217 3.61 1.90 4.51
N GLY A 218 2.48 2.33 5.09
CA GLY A 218 1.60 3.32 4.48
C GLY A 218 2.27 4.68 4.33
N ILE A 219 2.17 5.24 3.12
CA ILE A 219 2.70 6.57 2.75
C ILE A 219 1.67 7.36 1.94
N ALA A 220 1.69 8.68 2.06
CA ALA A 220 0.91 9.58 1.22
C ALA A 220 1.73 10.83 0.87
N LEU A 221 1.48 11.37 -0.33
CA LEU A 221 2.02 12.64 -0.78
C LEU A 221 0.85 13.60 -1.00
N THR A 222 0.92 14.82 -0.49
CA THR A 222 -0.09 15.84 -0.76
C THR A 222 -0.12 16.21 -2.24
N LYS A 223 -1.29 16.61 -2.76
CA LYS A 223 -1.47 16.88 -4.19
C LYS A 223 -0.67 18.10 -4.71
N ASP A 224 -0.20 18.94 -3.79
CA ASP A 224 0.74 20.05 -4.05
C ASP A 224 2.22 19.64 -3.89
N ASN A 225 2.51 18.34 -3.74
CA ASN A 225 3.83 17.76 -3.54
C ASN A 225 4.61 18.34 -2.34
N ARG A 226 3.93 19.02 -1.40
CA ARG A 226 4.60 19.71 -0.30
C ARG A 226 4.93 18.81 0.87
N TYR A 227 4.00 17.93 1.29
CA TYR A 227 4.17 17.09 2.47
C TYR A 227 4.12 15.61 2.10
N PHE A 228 5.08 14.87 2.62
CA PHE A 228 5.11 13.42 2.62
C PHE A 228 4.72 12.89 4.00
N TYR A 229 3.64 12.11 4.06
CA TYR A 229 3.14 11.46 5.26
C TYR A 229 3.53 9.99 5.26
N PHE A 230 3.87 9.46 6.43
CA PHE A 230 4.30 8.08 6.55
C PHE A 230 4.10 7.54 7.96
N LYS A 231 4.02 6.22 8.09
CA LYS A 231 4.00 5.53 9.38
C LYS A 231 4.31 4.03 9.26
N PRO A 232 4.91 3.40 10.30
CA PRO A 232 4.88 1.95 10.49
C PRO A 232 3.44 1.44 10.73
N ILE A 233 3.17 0.17 10.40
CA ILE A 233 1.87 -0.42 10.77
C ILE A 233 1.76 -0.53 12.29
N ASN A 234 2.79 -1.04 12.96
CA ASN A 234 2.79 -1.21 14.41
C ASN A 234 3.08 0.10 15.16
N THR A 235 2.28 1.13 14.89
CA THR A 235 2.20 2.36 15.69
C THR A 235 0.85 3.05 15.40
N THR A 236 0.34 3.78 16.38
CA THR A 236 -0.83 4.65 16.18
C THR A 236 -0.45 6.05 15.73
N LYS A 237 0.83 6.41 15.85
CA LYS A 237 1.33 7.73 15.46
C LYS A 237 1.38 7.92 13.94
N LEU A 238 1.10 9.14 13.50
CA LEU A 238 1.28 9.60 12.13
C LEU A 238 2.43 10.59 12.09
N TYR A 239 3.27 10.48 11.07
CA TYR A 239 4.39 11.38 10.84
C TYR A 239 4.26 12.07 9.48
N ARG A 240 4.86 13.27 9.37
CA ARG A 240 5.07 13.92 8.08
C ARG A 240 6.40 14.65 8.02
N ILE A 241 6.82 14.96 6.81
CA ILE A 241 8.00 15.79 6.53
C ILE A 241 7.73 16.60 5.25
N GLU A 242 8.25 17.82 5.18
CA GLU A 242 8.22 18.56 3.92
C GLU A 242 9.15 17.92 2.89
N THR A 243 8.68 17.73 1.67
CA THR A 243 9.43 17.06 0.59
C THR A 243 10.70 17.78 0.18
N VAL A 244 10.80 19.08 0.45
CA VAL A 244 12.03 19.85 0.24
C VAL A 244 13.20 19.27 1.04
N TYR A 245 12.96 18.74 2.25
CA TYR A 245 14.00 18.11 3.06
C TYR A 245 14.35 16.70 2.58
N LEU A 246 13.40 15.98 2.02
CA LEU A 246 13.69 14.67 1.38
C LEU A 246 14.51 14.84 0.10
N ALA A 247 14.32 15.93 -0.61
CA ALA A 247 15.08 16.26 -1.81
C ALA A 247 16.52 16.74 -1.52
N ASP A 248 16.75 17.33 -0.34
CA ASP A 248 18.05 17.92 0.02
C ASP A 248 19.06 16.83 0.40
N ALA A 249 19.96 16.53 -0.53
CA ALA A 249 21.05 15.55 -0.31
C ALA A 249 22.16 16.05 0.63
N SER A 250 22.16 17.32 1.01
CA SER A 250 23.19 17.90 1.90
C SER A 250 22.89 17.70 3.38
N LEU A 251 21.64 17.39 3.74
CA LEU A 251 21.24 17.16 5.13
C LEU A 251 21.83 15.86 5.68
N THR A 252 22.43 15.96 6.87
CA THR A 252 22.81 14.78 7.63
C THR A 252 21.58 14.01 8.12
N ALA A 253 21.78 12.74 8.51
CA ALA A 253 20.68 11.91 9.03
C ALA A 253 19.98 12.52 10.25
N ASP A 254 20.73 13.20 11.14
CA ASP A 254 20.18 13.82 12.36
C ASP A 254 19.45 15.14 12.04
N GLU A 255 19.94 15.94 11.11
CA GLU A 255 19.25 17.12 10.62
C GLU A 255 17.93 16.74 9.93
N LEU A 256 17.93 15.69 9.12
CA LEU A 256 16.71 15.18 8.48
C LEU A 256 15.69 14.68 9.50
N LYS A 257 16.13 13.90 10.50
CA LYS A 257 15.25 13.42 11.60
C LYS A 257 14.61 14.60 12.35
N ALA A 258 15.33 15.69 12.55
CA ALA A 258 14.82 16.90 13.22
C ALA A 258 13.74 17.64 12.38
N LYS A 259 13.57 17.30 11.11
CA LYS A 259 12.52 17.85 10.23
C LYS A 259 11.23 17.04 10.24
N VAL A 260 11.24 15.83 10.82
CA VAL A 260 10.06 15.00 10.93
C VAL A 260 9.13 15.56 12.00
N GLU A 261 7.88 15.77 11.63
CA GLU A 261 6.80 16.20 12.54
C GLU A 261 6.02 14.96 13.03
N ASP A 262 5.90 14.81 14.35
CA ASP A 262 5.01 13.84 15.00
C ASP A 262 3.61 14.48 15.13
N LEU A 263 2.65 13.99 14.40
CA LEU A 263 1.28 14.51 14.34
C LEU A 263 0.36 13.89 15.42
N GLY A 264 0.91 13.06 16.29
CA GLY A 264 0.17 12.41 17.37
C GLY A 264 -0.55 11.13 16.96
N GLU A 265 -1.48 10.75 17.84
CA GLU A 265 -2.17 9.46 17.74
C GLU A 265 -3.28 9.48 16.69
N THR A 266 -3.33 8.44 15.87
CA THR A 266 -4.37 8.20 14.87
C THR A 266 -4.98 6.80 15.02
N THR A 267 -4.56 5.84 14.20
CA THR A 267 -5.04 4.45 14.22
C THR A 267 -3.95 3.51 13.70
N ILE A 268 -4.13 2.20 13.86
CA ILE A 268 -3.36 1.21 13.12
C ILE A 268 -3.79 1.28 11.65
N THR A 269 -2.83 1.56 10.76
CA THR A 269 -3.09 1.90 9.36
C THR A 269 -2.16 1.10 8.46
N HIS A 270 -2.68 0.64 7.32
CA HIS A 270 -1.94 -0.09 6.30
C HIS A 270 -1.67 0.79 5.07
N GLY A 271 -2.63 1.61 4.66
CA GLY A 271 -2.51 2.52 3.53
C GLY A 271 -2.96 3.94 3.84
N LEU A 272 -2.36 4.88 3.12
CA LEU A 272 -2.59 6.32 3.21
C LEU A 272 -2.82 6.92 1.82
N VAL A 273 -3.73 7.89 1.71
CA VAL A 273 -3.87 8.73 0.51
C VAL A 273 -4.27 10.15 0.87
N ALA A 274 -3.77 11.13 0.13
CA ALA A 274 -4.14 12.53 0.27
C ALA A 274 -5.20 12.93 -0.76
N ASP A 275 -6.16 13.78 -0.37
CA ASP A 275 -7.07 14.46 -1.31
C ASP A 275 -6.59 15.88 -1.65
N VAL A 276 -7.32 16.52 -2.55
CA VAL A 276 -7.03 17.91 -3.00
C VAL A 276 -7.27 18.97 -1.93
N LYS A 277 -7.96 18.63 -0.83
CA LYS A 277 -8.21 19.52 0.32
C LYS A 277 -7.15 19.38 1.41
N GLY A 278 -6.17 18.48 1.21
CA GLY A 278 -5.11 18.19 2.18
C GLY A 278 -5.54 17.24 3.30
N ASN A 279 -6.70 16.59 3.21
CA ASN A 279 -7.03 15.50 4.11
C ASN A 279 -6.18 14.27 3.78
N ILE A 280 -5.78 13.53 4.82
CA ILE A 280 -5.12 12.24 4.69
C ILE A 280 -6.10 11.15 5.12
N TYR A 281 -6.50 10.30 4.19
CA TYR A 281 -7.32 9.13 4.52
C TYR A 281 -6.43 8.00 5.04
N LEU A 282 -6.93 7.32 6.06
CA LEU A 282 -6.23 6.30 6.84
C LEU A 282 -7.11 5.05 6.88
N THR A 283 -6.59 3.93 6.44
CA THR A 283 -7.26 2.65 6.71
C THR A 283 -7.17 2.34 8.22
N SER A 284 -8.18 1.67 8.77
CA SER A 284 -8.22 1.31 10.19
C SER A 284 -8.75 -0.11 10.34
N SER A 285 -7.83 -1.08 10.42
CA SER A 285 -8.19 -2.50 10.44
C SER A 285 -8.77 -2.99 11.76
N LEU A 286 -8.43 -2.33 12.89
CA LEU A 286 -8.87 -2.76 14.22
C LEU A 286 -10.36 -2.52 14.46
N ASP A 287 -10.94 -1.53 13.82
CA ASP A 287 -12.35 -1.13 13.99
C ASP A 287 -13.13 -1.14 12.66
N TYR A 288 -12.60 -1.83 11.63
CA TYR A 288 -13.28 -2.01 10.35
C TYR A 288 -13.72 -0.69 9.72
N SER A 289 -12.80 0.29 9.63
CA SER A 289 -13.15 1.64 9.20
C SER A 289 -12.12 2.28 8.28
N ILE A 290 -12.54 3.37 7.63
CA ILE A 290 -11.67 4.37 7.04
C ILE A 290 -11.84 5.64 7.85
N LYS A 291 -10.73 6.28 8.20
CA LYS A 291 -10.68 7.57 8.90
C LYS A 291 -10.00 8.61 8.02
N ARG A 292 -10.13 9.87 8.37
CA ARG A 292 -9.34 10.94 7.77
C ARG A 292 -8.70 11.79 8.85
N TYR A 293 -7.47 12.18 8.61
CA TYR A 293 -6.76 13.21 9.35
C TYR A 293 -6.91 14.52 8.58
N THR A 294 -7.53 15.53 9.21
CA THR A 294 -7.79 16.82 8.56
C THR A 294 -6.59 17.76 8.66
N PRO A 295 -6.50 18.81 7.82
CA PRO A 295 -5.44 19.82 7.93
C PRO A 295 -5.37 20.48 9.32
N GLU A 296 -6.49 20.53 10.06
CA GLU A 296 -6.57 21.09 11.43
C GLU A 296 -6.12 20.08 12.50
N GLY A 297 -5.65 18.90 12.11
CA GLY A 297 -5.14 17.88 13.03
C GLY A 297 -6.20 17.02 13.70
N LYS A 298 -7.41 16.90 13.13
CA LYS A 298 -8.48 16.06 13.67
C LYS A 298 -8.55 14.73 12.97
N VAL A 299 -8.80 13.68 13.74
CA VAL A 299 -9.12 12.34 13.21
C VAL A 299 -10.64 12.17 13.21
N GLU A 300 -11.21 11.95 12.04
CA GLU A 300 -12.65 11.80 11.84
C GLU A 300 -12.99 10.44 11.19
N MET A 301 -14.12 9.85 11.58
CA MET A 301 -14.66 8.65 10.94
C MET A 301 -15.25 9.00 9.58
N VAL A 302 -14.84 8.27 8.54
CA VAL A 302 -15.39 8.40 7.18
C VAL A 302 -16.47 7.33 6.95
N VAL A 303 -16.12 6.08 7.15
CA VAL A 303 -17.02 4.93 7.01
C VAL A 303 -16.58 3.83 7.98
N GLN A 304 -17.57 3.11 8.54
CA GLN A 304 -17.34 1.92 9.35
C GLN A 304 -18.28 0.81 8.90
N ASP A 305 -17.75 -0.35 8.55
CA ASP A 305 -18.54 -1.49 8.07
C ASP A 305 -17.79 -2.80 8.33
N SER A 306 -18.48 -3.82 8.80
CA SER A 306 -17.87 -5.12 9.14
C SER A 306 -17.22 -5.83 7.94
N ARG A 307 -17.51 -5.40 6.70
CA ARG A 307 -16.86 -5.88 5.47
C ARG A 307 -15.45 -5.34 5.29
N LEU A 308 -15.07 -4.25 6.00
CA LEU A 308 -13.75 -3.62 5.88
C LEU A 308 -12.69 -4.38 6.67
N ILE A 309 -12.42 -5.61 6.24
CA ILE A 309 -11.45 -6.49 6.89
C ILE A 309 -10.08 -6.25 6.31
N TRP A 310 -9.20 -5.65 7.11
CA TRP A 310 -7.89 -5.22 6.67
C TRP A 310 -7.95 -4.34 5.41
N PRO A 311 -8.64 -3.17 5.49
CA PRO A 311 -8.57 -2.22 4.40
C PRO A 311 -7.10 -1.82 4.20
N ASP A 312 -6.65 -1.80 2.94
CA ASP A 312 -5.22 -1.69 2.63
C ASP A 312 -4.92 -0.41 1.83
N SER A 313 -4.91 -0.45 0.54
CA SER A 313 -4.58 0.69 -0.31
C SER A 313 -5.81 1.53 -0.67
N LEU A 314 -5.60 2.83 -0.95
CA LEU A 314 -6.67 3.78 -1.25
C LEU A 314 -6.31 4.65 -2.46
N GLY A 315 -7.36 5.04 -3.22
CA GLY A 315 -7.30 6.03 -4.29
C GLY A 315 -8.47 7.00 -4.21
N VAL A 316 -8.25 8.28 -4.51
CA VAL A 316 -9.30 9.30 -4.53
C VAL A 316 -9.60 9.66 -5.98
N GLY A 317 -10.85 9.47 -6.40
CA GLY A 317 -11.33 9.87 -7.73
C GLY A 317 -11.77 11.32 -7.79
N SER A 318 -11.73 11.90 -9.00
CA SER A 318 -12.29 13.23 -9.29
C SER A 318 -13.81 13.25 -9.17
N ASP A 319 -14.47 12.08 -9.23
CA ASP A 319 -15.89 11.87 -8.96
C ASP A 319 -16.26 12.05 -7.48
N GLY A 320 -15.27 12.28 -6.62
CA GLY A 320 -15.43 12.50 -5.18
C GLY A 320 -15.62 11.22 -4.37
N TYR A 321 -15.32 10.05 -4.95
CA TYR A 321 -15.27 8.79 -4.22
C TYR A 321 -13.85 8.47 -3.75
N LEU A 322 -13.78 7.86 -2.58
CA LEU A 322 -12.61 7.15 -2.08
C LEU A 322 -12.78 5.68 -2.40
N TYR A 323 -11.84 5.12 -3.14
CA TYR A 323 -11.76 3.72 -3.52
C TYR A 323 -10.72 3.02 -2.64
N PHE A 324 -10.97 1.77 -2.24
CA PHE A 324 -10.01 1.04 -1.41
C PHE A 324 -10.19 -0.47 -1.48
N SER A 325 -9.08 -1.18 -1.31
CA SER A 325 -9.03 -2.63 -1.24
C SER A 325 -9.21 -3.13 0.20
N CYS A 326 -9.69 -4.38 0.35
CA CYS A 326 -9.69 -5.12 1.60
C CYS A 326 -8.93 -6.42 1.44
N ALA A 327 -7.70 -6.46 1.98
CA ALA A 327 -6.75 -7.56 1.76
C ALA A 327 -6.94 -8.75 2.70
N GLN A 328 -7.71 -8.61 3.78
CA GLN A 328 -8.01 -9.63 4.79
C GLN A 328 -6.77 -10.37 5.33
N MET A 329 -5.62 -9.66 5.46
CA MET A 329 -4.33 -10.26 5.83
C MET A 329 -4.37 -11.01 7.17
N ASN A 330 -5.12 -10.48 8.15
CA ASN A 330 -5.32 -11.09 9.47
C ASN A 330 -6.07 -12.42 9.41
N ARG A 331 -6.74 -12.73 8.29
CA ARG A 331 -7.50 -13.97 8.09
C ARG A 331 -6.75 -15.06 7.34
N LEU A 332 -5.53 -14.77 6.89
CA LEU A 332 -4.69 -15.74 6.17
C LEU A 332 -4.23 -16.89 7.08
N PRO A 333 -3.98 -18.08 6.49
CA PRO A 333 -3.61 -19.29 7.25
C PRO A 333 -2.42 -19.12 8.20
N GLN A 334 -1.38 -18.38 7.81
CA GLN A 334 -0.18 -18.19 8.64
C GLN A 334 -0.45 -17.50 9.99
N TRP A 335 -1.57 -16.78 10.12
CA TRP A 335 -1.99 -16.09 11.33
C TRP A 335 -3.12 -16.82 12.08
N ASN A 336 -3.55 -17.97 11.58
CA ASN A 336 -4.73 -18.70 12.06
C ASN A 336 -4.49 -20.21 12.18
N ASP A 337 -3.31 -20.62 12.64
CA ASP A 337 -2.94 -22.04 12.82
C ASP A 337 -3.14 -22.89 11.55
N GLY A 338 -2.82 -22.32 10.40
CA GLY A 338 -2.97 -22.96 9.09
C GLY A 338 -4.40 -22.96 8.51
N LYS A 339 -5.36 -22.34 9.20
CA LYS A 339 -6.76 -22.29 8.74
C LYS A 339 -7.02 -21.03 7.92
N ASP A 340 -7.56 -21.19 6.73
CA ASP A 340 -8.05 -20.07 5.92
C ASP A 340 -9.38 -19.56 6.51
N LYS A 341 -9.37 -18.32 6.99
CA LYS A 341 -10.56 -17.60 7.53
C LYS A 341 -11.04 -16.49 6.59
N VAL A 342 -10.48 -16.39 5.39
CA VAL A 342 -10.85 -15.36 4.42
C VAL A 342 -12.31 -15.49 4.03
N SER A 343 -13.03 -14.37 4.02
CA SER A 343 -14.39 -14.26 3.50
C SER A 343 -14.32 -13.93 2.02
N TYR A 344 -14.64 -14.90 1.17
CA TYR A 344 -14.65 -14.72 -0.27
C TYR A 344 -16.02 -14.21 -0.75
N PRO A 345 -16.06 -13.41 -1.85
CA PRO A 345 -14.92 -12.96 -2.66
C PRO A 345 -14.11 -11.85 -1.99
N TYR A 346 -12.85 -11.65 -2.43
CA TYR A 346 -12.16 -10.38 -2.20
C TYR A 346 -12.83 -9.28 -3.00
N GLU A 347 -12.85 -8.06 -2.45
CA GLU A 347 -13.56 -6.93 -3.07
C GLU A 347 -12.77 -5.63 -2.94
N VAL A 348 -13.00 -4.73 -3.89
CA VAL A 348 -12.69 -3.30 -3.80
C VAL A 348 -13.99 -2.55 -3.58
N TYR A 349 -13.94 -1.60 -2.66
CA TYR A 349 -15.08 -0.78 -2.25
C TYR A 349 -14.86 0.68 -2.60
N ARG A 350 -15.94 1.47 -2.58
CA ARG A 350 -15.88 2.92 -2.60
C ARG A 350 -16.90 3.55 -1.67
N VAL A 351 -16.61 4.79 -1.26
CA VAL A 351 -17.52 5.63 -0.48
C VAL A 351 -17.39 7.09 -0.90
N LYS A 352 -18.49 7.83 -0.96
CA LYS A 352 -18.49 9.25 -1.28
C LYS A 352 -17.88 10.07 -0.14
N VAL A 353 -16.88 10.94 -0.45
CA VAL A 353 -16.12 11.72 0.55
C VAL A 353 -15.96 13.20 0.21
N LEU A 354 -16.12 13.58 -1.04
CA LEU A 354 -15.99 14.96 -1.53
C LEU A 354 -17.30 15.50 -2.10
#